data_49e27b9a0752646b83c2fc46b6b5c3dc
#
_entry.id   49e27b9a0752646b83c2fc46b6b5c3dc
#
_cell.length_a   1.000
_cell.length_b   1.000
_cell.length_c   1.000
_cell.angle_alpha   90.00
_cell.angle_beta   90.00
_cell.angle_gamma   90.00
#
_symmetry.space_group_name_H-M   'P 1'
#
loop_
_entity.id
_entity.type
_entity.pdbx_description
1 polymer ?
#
loop_
_entity_poly.entity_id
_entity_poly.type
_entity_poly.pdbx_seq_one_letter_code
_entity_poly.pdbx_strand_id
1 'polypeptide(L)' 'MPIPQDPMILVSWLNTQLRDHYASLDLLCEDLQLSQSEICQKLAALGYAYAPAHNRFE' A
#
# COMPACT_ATOMS: atom_id res chain seq x y z
N MET A 1 7.29 2.73 12.98
CA MET A 1 8.10 2.04 11.96
C MET A 1 8.26 2.94 10.74
N PRO A 2 9.49 3.17 10.30
CA PRO A 2 9.67 4.00 9.11
C PRO A 2 9.13 3.30 7.86
N ILE A 3 8.42 4.08 7.05
CA ILE A 3 7.83 3.59 5.81
C ILE A 3 8.79 3.92 4.67
N PRO A 4 9.01 2.98 3.73
CA PRO A 4 9.88 3.27 2.60
C PRO A 4 9.41 4.49 1.81
N GLN A 5 10.32 5.39 1.48
CA GLN A 5 10.01 6.59 0.69
C GLN A 5 10.13 6.34 -0.81
N ASP A 6 10.97 5.38 -1.20
CA ASP A 6 11.10 4.99 -2.60
C ASP A 6 9.83 4.28 -3.06
N PRO A 7 9.15 4.76 -4.12
CA PRO A 7 7.88 4.16 -4.54
C PRO A 7 7.99 2.68 -4.93
N MET A 8 9.10 2.26 -5.50
CA MET A 8 9.28 0.85 -5.88
C MET A 8 9.42 -0.04 -4.65
N ILE A 9 10.15 0.45 -3.64
CA ILE A 9 10.28 -0.27 -2.37
C ILE A 9 8.97 -0.23 -1.61
N LEU A 10 8.27 0.90 -1.68
CA LEU A 10 6.99 1.08 -0.99
C LEU A 10 5.93 0.09 -1.49
N VAL A 11 5.82 -0.11 -2.81
CA VAL A 11 4.83 -1.05 -3.35
C VAL A 11 5.10 -2.48 -2.88
N SER A 12 6.36 -2.89 -2.86
CA SER A 12 6.75 -4.21 -2.37
C SER A 12 6.45 -4.37 -0.88
N TRP A 13 6.77 -3.35 -0.09
CA TRP A 13 6.52 -3.35 1.35
C TRP A 13 5.02 -3.41 1.65
N LEU A 14 4.22 -2.60 0.95
CA LEU A 14 2.77 -2.59 1.14
C LEU A 14 2.15 -3.94 0.78
N ASN A 15 2.56 -4.54 -0.34
CA ASN A 15 2.03 -5.85 -0.75
C ASN A 15 2.37 -6.93 0.26
N THR A 16 3.55 -6.87 0.87
CA THR A 16 3.92 -7.80 1.93
C THR A 16 3.03 -7.62 3.16
N GLN A 17 2.78 -6.37 3.57
CA GLN A 17 1.92 -6.09 4.71
C GLN A 17 0.48 -6.55 4.46
N LEU A 18 -0.04 -6.29 3.27
CA LEU A 18 -1.39 -6.71 2.90
C LEU A 18 -1.52 -8.23 2.87
N ARG A 19 -0.47 -8.91 2.43
CA ARG A 19 -0.47 -10.38 2.39
C ARG A 19 -0.44 -10.99 3.79
N ASP A 20 0.38 -10.44 4.67
CA ASP A 20 0.70 -11.09 5.95
C ASP A 20 -0.05 -10.53 7.15
N HIS A 21 -0.47 -9.25 7.12
CA HIS A 21 -0.96 -8.57 8.31
C HIS A 21 -2.30 -7.89 8.19
N TYR A 22 -2.72 -7.49 6.98
CA TYR A 22 -3.94 -6.70 6.80
C TYR A 22 -4.83 -7.30 5.73
N ALA A 23 -6.13 -7.34 6.01
CA ALA A 23 -7.11 -7.89 5.07
C ALA A 23 -7.52 -6.88 4.00
N SER A 24 -7.19 -5.60 4.17
CA SER A 24 -7.51 -4.55 3.19
C SER A 24 -6.57 -3.37 3.35
N LEU A 25 -6.52 -2.53 2.31
CA LEU A 25 -5.73 -1.31 2.36
C LEU A 25 -6.29 -0.32 3.38
N ASP A 26 -7.61 -0.27 3.53
CA ASP A 26 -8.25 0.57 4.54
C ASP A 26 -7.76 0.24 5.93
N LEU A 27 -7.70 -1.03 6.27
CA LEU A 27 -7.24 -1.47 7.59
C LEU A 27 -5.76 -1.15 7.80
N LEU A 28 -4.94 -1.34 6.79
CA LEU A 28 -3.53 -1.01 6.85
C LEU A 28 -3.32 0.49 7.12
N CYS A 29 -3.99 1.33 6.35
CA CYS A 29 -3.83 2.77 6.47
C CYS A 29 -4.36 3.28 7.81
N GLU A 30 -5.46 2.73 8.29
CA GLU A 30 -6.04 3.10 9.57
C GLU A 30 -5.09 2.75 10.73
N ASP A 31 -4.59 1.52 10.74
CA ASP A 31 -3.71 1.05 11.81
C ASP A 31 -2.38 1.80 11.86
N LEU A 32 -1.79 2.06 10.70
CA LEU A 32 -0.50 2.73 10.60
C LEU A 32 -0.63 4.25 10.48
N GLN A 33 -1.86 4.77 10.49
CA GLN A 33 -2.16 6.21 10.39
C GLN A 33 -1.56 6.82 9.12
N LEU A 34 -1.77 6.15 8.00
CA LEU A 34 -1.28 6.59 6.70
C LEU A 34 -2.41 7.20 5.88
N SER A 35 -2.06 8.14 4.99
CA SER A 35 -3.02 8.68 4.05
C SER A 35 -3.15 7.75 2.86
N GLN A 36 -4.28 7.07 2.73
CA GLN A 36 -4.56 6.17 1.61
C GLN A 36 -4.48 6.91 0.28
N SER A 37 -4.99 8.14 0.25
CA SER A 37 -4.97 8.97 -0.95
C SER A 37 -3.54 9.25 -1.42
N GLU A 38 -2.65 9.61 -0.50
CA GLU A 38 -1.25 9.88 -0.83
C GLU A 38 -0.54 8.64 -1.33
N ILE A 39 -0.79 7.49 -0.69
CA ILE A 39 -0.19 6.22 -1.10
C ILE A 39 -0.65 5.86 -2.51
N CYS A 40 -1.94 5.95 -2.77
CA CYS A 40 -2.49 5.63 -4.08
C CYS A 40 -1.95 6.54 -5.16
N GLN A 41 -1.80 7.84 -4.87
CA GLN A 41 -1.23 8.79 -5.83
C GLN A 41 0.23 8.49 -6.13
N LYS A 42 1.02 8.18 -5.11
CA LYS A 42 2.42 7.83 -5.28
C LYS A 42 2.60 6.61 -6.19
N LEU A 43 1.81 5.57 -5.93
CA LEU A 43 1.93 4.33 -6.70
C LEU A 43 1.30 4.43 -8.08
N ALA A 44 0.28 5.27 -8.25
CA ALA A 44 -0.31 5.52 -9.55
C ALA A 44 0.70 6.12 -10.53
N ALA A 45 1.63 6.93 -10.03
CA ALA A 45 2.70 7.49 -10.84
C ALA A 45 3.60 6.42 -11.46
N LEU A 46 3.64 5.23 -10.88
CA LEU A 46 4.38 4.08 -11.38
C LEU A 46 3.50 3.10 -12.15
N GLY A 47 2.22 3.40 -12.29
CA GLY A 47 1.27 2.52 -12.97
C GLY A 47 0.65 1.46 -12.08
N TYR A 48 0.78 1.57 -10.77
CA TYR A 48 0.16 0.62 -9.83
C TYR A 48 -1.16 1.14 -9.31
N ALA A 49 -2.13 0.23 -9.14
CA ALA A 49 -3.41 0.52 -8.52
C ALA A 49 -3.77 -0.60 -7.55
N TYR A 50 -4.43 -0.24 -6.46
CA TYR A 50 -4.86 -1.25 -5.49
C TYR A 50 -5.99 -2.09 -6.09
N ALA A 51 -5.84 -3.41 -6.02
CA ALA A 51 -6.84 -4.38 -6.49
C ALA A 51 -7.51 -5.03 -5.28
N PRO A 52 -8.71 -4.59 -4.89
CA PRO A 52 -9.38 -5.13 -3.70
C PRO A 52 -9.63 -6.64 -3.77
N ALA A 53 -9.90 -7.15 -4.97
CA ALA A 53 -10.17 -8.58 -5.15
C ALA A 53 -8.97 -9.45 -4.79
N HIS A 54 -7.75 -8.90 -4.97
CA HIS A 54 -6.51 -9.63 -4.68
C HIS A 54 -5.79 -9.09 -3.46
N ASN A 55 -6.31 -8.01 -2.88
CA ASN A 55 -5.71 -7.33 -1.71
C ASN A 55 -4.23 -7.00 -1.94
N ARG A 56 -3.93 -6.38 -3.07
CA ARG A 56 -2.57 -5.97 -3.40
C ARG A 56 -2.57 -4.87 -4.47
N PHE A 57 -1.43 -4.21 -4.62
CA PHE A 57 -1.21 -3.27 -5.73
C PHE A 57 -0.74 -4.05 -6.96
N GLU A 58 -1.34 -3.76 -8.10
CA GLU A 58 -1.04 -4.40 -9.37
C GLU A 58 -0.76 -3.40 -10.48
#